data_e55105528340cb34c81589ab9c132cc0
#
_entry.id   e55105528340cb34c81589ab9c132cc0
#
_cell.length_a   1.000
_cell.length_b   1.000
_cell.length_c   1.000
_cell.angle_alpha   90.00
_cell.angle_beta   90.00
_cell.angle_gamma   90.00
#
_symmetry.space_group_name_H-M   'P 1'
#
loop_
_entity.id
_entity.type
_entity.pdbx_description
1 polymer ?
#
loop_
_entity_poly.entity_id
_entity_poly.type
_entity_poly.pdbx_seq_one_letter_code
_entity_poly.pdbx_strand_id
1 'polypeptide(L)'
;MRWIYSGVLFFFSAFIFAQQSVSKNDSISIVTKLLKQQDDWNTGDLDAFMEAYLNTENLVFSGSSGPIYGWKATRDRYKKSYSTRQLMGILDFEILNIISLSDSVAQLQGSFYLKRKMEDSRGFFTLTWLKIEDQWFIISDHTSASH
;
A
#
# COMPACT_ATOMS: atom_id res chain seq x y z
N MET A 1 0.81 28.37 64.51
CA MET A 1 0.16 28.24 63.19
C MET A 1 1.15 27.59 62.24
N ARG A 2 1.01 26.27 61.96
CA ARG A 2 1.92 25.56 61.05
C ARG A 2 1.15 25.32 59.75
N TRP A 3 1.60 25.94 58.64
CA TRP A 3 1.08 25.72 57.32
C TRP A 3 1.75 24.48 56.71
N ILE A 4 0.96 23.42 56.44
CA ILE A 4 1.40 22.22 55.71
C ILE A 4 1.09 22.46 54.25
N TYR A 5 2.13 22.69 53.44
CA TYR A 5 2.01 22.71 51.99
C TYR A 5 1.99 21.26 51.49
N SER A 6 0.82 20.78 51.08
CA SER A 6 0.65 19.52 50.42
C SER A 6 1.02 19.71 48.93
N GLY A 7 2.22 19.30 48.55
CA GLY A 7 2.66 19.31 47.15
C GLY A 7 1.99 18.14 46.39
N VAL A 8 1.14 18.46 45.44
CA VAL A 8 0.59 17.49 44.49
C VAL A 8 1.61 17.28 43.39
N LEU A 9 2.28 16.11 43.40
CA LEU A 9 3.16 15.67 42.29
C LEU A 9 2.28 15.19 41.12
N PHE A 10 2.22 15.97 40.04
CA PHE A 10 1.67 15.53 38.77
C PHE A 10 2.67 14.63 38.07
N PHE A 11 2.40 13.32 38.03
CA PHE A 11 3.10 12.39 37.15
C PHE A 11 2.61 12.58 35.70
N PHE A 12 3.40 13.23 34.90
CA PHE A 12 3.22 13.27 33.44
C PHE A 12 3.77 11.95 32.89
N SER A 13 2.89 10.97 32.62
CA SER A 13 3.24 9.77 31.86
C SER A 13 3.38 10.17 30.39
N ALA A 14 4.60 10.37 29.92
CA ALA A 14 4.90 10.50 28.50
C ALA A 14 4.67 9.12 27.84
N PHE A 15 3.58 8.97 27.09
CA PHE A 15 3.40 7.83 26.19
C PHE A 15 4.39 7.99 25.03
N ILE A 16 5.50 7.27 25.10
CA ILE A 16 6.42 7.14 23.96
C ILE A 16 5.73 6.17 22.98
N PHE A 17 5.14 6.69 21.92
CA PHE A 17 4.75 5.88 20.77
C PHE A 17 6.05 5.43 20.08
N ALA A 18 6.58 4.29 20.48
CA ALA A 18 7.63 3.64 19.71
C ALA A 18 6.98 3.20 18.38
N GLN A 19 7.45 3.74 17.27
CA GLN A 19 7.07 3.29 15.93
C GLN A 19 7.52 1.82 15.81
N GLN A 20 6.56 0.91 15.85
CA GLN A 20 6.83 -0.52 15.81
C GLN A 20 7.23 -0.88 14.38
N SER A 21 8.43 -1.44 14.20
CA SER A 21 8.85 -1.97 12.91
C SER A 21 7.97 -3.17 12.54
N VAL A 22 7.61 -3.29 11.26
CA VAL A 22 6.93 -4.49 10.75
C VAL A 22 7.77 -5.71 11.09
N SER A 23 7.14 -6.80 11.55
CA SER A 23 7.88 -8.03 11.80
C SER A 23 8.61 -8.47 10.53
N LYS A 24 9.77 -9.12 10.68
CA LYS A 24 10.55 -9.58 9.53
C LYS A 24 9.72 -10.50 8.61
N ASN A 25 8.91 -11.38 9.18
CA ASN A 25 8.07 -12.31 8.40
C ASN A 25 6.96 -11.58 7.67
N ASP A 26 6.29 -10.62 8.29
CA ASP A 26 5.25 -9.82 7.66
C ASP A 26 5.82 -8.94 6.55
N SER A 27 6.98 -8.32 6.77
CA SER A 27 7.69 -7.56 5.75
C SER A 27 8.02 -8.42 4.52
N ILE A 28 8.56 -9.62 4.73
CA ILE A 28 8.85 -10.58 3.66
C ILE A 28 7.55 -10.95 2.91
N SER A 29 6.45 -11.22 3.62
CA SER A 29 5.18 -11.60 3.00
C SER A 29 4.61 -10.48 2.13
N ILE A 30 4.63 -9.23 2.62
CA ILE A 30 4.18 -8.04 1.87
C ILE A 30 5.03 -7.84 0.62
N VAL A 31 6.36 -7.86 0.76
CA VAL A 31 7.31 -7.67 -0.35
C VAL A 31 7.13 -8.76 -1.40
N THR A 32 7.05 -10.03 -0.99
CA THR A 32 6.85 -11.17 -1.90
C THR A 32 5.56 -11.02 -2.70
N LYS A 33 4.46 -10.61 -2.04
CA LYS A 33 3.17 -10.41 -2.72
C LYS A 33 3.22 -9.24 -3.71
N LEU A 34 3.91 -8.14 -3.36
CA LEU A 34 4.09 -6.99 -4.25
C LEU A 34 4.94 -7.35 -5.47
N LEU A 35 6.03 -8.11 -5.30
CA LEU A 35 6.87 -8.56 -6.42
C LEU A 35 6.12 -9.57 -7.30
N LYS A 36 5.34 -10.48 -6.72
CA LYS A 36 4.44 -11.33 -7.51
C LYS A 36 3.46 -10.51 -8.33
N GLN A 37 2.86 -9.48 -7.77
CA GLN A 37 1.96 -8.57 -8.47
C GLN A 37 2.65 -7.90 -9.68
N GLN A 38 3.92 -7.49 -9.54
CA GLN A 38 4.74 -6.98 -10.64
C GLN A 38 4.93 -8.05 -11.74
N ASP A 39 5.24 -9.29 -11.36
CA ASP A 39 5.42 -10.40 -12.31
C ASP A 39 4.11 -10.72 -13.06
N ASP A 40 2.98 -10.74 -12.35
CA ASP A 40 1.65 -10.93 -12.95
C ASP A 40 1.34 -9.84 -13.98
N TRP A 41 1.63 -8.58 -13.68
CA TRP A 41 1.55 -7.48 -14.64
C TRP A 41 2.43 -7.74 -15.86
N ASN A 42 3.68 -8.11 -15.63
CA ASN A 42 4.68 -8.29 -16.69
C ASN A 42 4.37 -9.50 -17.60
N THR A 43 3.61 -10.47 -17.11
CA THR A 43 3.05 -11.56 -17.94
C THR A 43 1.76 -11.18 -18.64
N GLY A 44 1.10 -10.09 -18.24
CA GLY A 44 -0.16 -9.60 -18.81
C GLY A 44 -1.40 -10.12 -18.11
N ASP A 45 -1.24 -10.76 -16.96
CA ASP A 45 -2.34 -11.32 -16.18
C ASP A 45 -2.86 -10.28 -15.16
N LEU A 46 -3.81 -9.44 -15.63
CA LEU A 46 -4.44 -8.43 -14.78
C LEU A 46 -5.36 -9.05 -13.71
N ASP A 47 -5.88 -10.24 -13.91
CA ASP A 47 -6.69 -10.89 -12.90
C ASP A 47 -5.78 -11.38 -11.74
N ALA A 48 -4.64 -11.99 -12.05
CA ALA A 48 -3.63 -12.35 -11.06
C ALA A 48 -3.03 -11.12 -10.36
N PHE A 49 -2.75 -10.03 -11.09
CA PHE A 49 -2.32 -8.74 -10.53
C PHE A 49 -3.30 -8.24 -9.44
N MET A 50 -4.60 -8.41 -9.67
CA MET A 50 -5.65 -7.98 -8.74
C MET A 50 -5.78 -8.85 -7.48
N GLU A 51 -5.15 -10.03 -7.43
CA GLU A 51 -5.15 -10.91 -6.25
C GLU A 51 -4.39 -10.31 -5.05
N ALA A 52 -3.51 -9.34 -5.28
CA ALA A 52 -2.85 -8.62 -4.20
C ALA A 52 -3.82 -7.69 -3.44
N TYR A 53 -4.89 -7.25 -4.08
CA TYR A 53 -5.91 -6.41 -3.47
C TYR A 53 -6.98 -7.23 -2.76
N LEU A 54 -7.43 -6.75 -1.61
CA LEU A 54 -8.55 -7.35 -0.89
C LEU A 54 -9.83 -7.25 -1.73
N ASN A 55 -10.48 -8.39 -1.99
CA ASN A 55 -11.75 -8.41 -2.71
C ASN A 55 -12.89 -7.96 -1.80
N THR A 56 -13.11 -6.66 -1.75
CA THR A 56 -14.13 -6.00 -0.91
C THR A 56 -14.61 -4.70 -1.54
N GLU A 57 -15.82 -4.30 -1.21
CA GLU A 57 -16.36 -2.99 -1.60
C GLU A 57 -15.67 -1.82 -0.86
N ASN A 58 -14.94 -2.10 0.22
CA ASN A 58 -14.20 -1.10 0.99
C ASN A 58 -12.80 -0.81 0.43
N LEU A 59 -12.35 -1.52 -0.61
CA LEU A 59 -11.10 -1.19 -1.30
C LEU A 59 -11.17 0.23 -1.86
N VAL A 60 -10.11 1.01 -1.66
CA VAL A 60 -9.98 2.35 -2.25
C VAL A 60 -8.75 2.41 -3.13
N PHE A 61 -8.95 2.72 -4.40
CA PHE A 61 -7.86 3.09 -5.32
C PHE A 61 -7.96 4.58 -5.64
N SER A 62 -6.92 5.36 -5.34
CA SER A 62 -6.83 6.79 -5.62
C SER A 62 -5.73 7.06 -6.63
N GLY A 63 -6.10 7.50 -7.82
CA GLY A 63 -5.18 7.96 -8.86
C GLY A 63 -5.40 9.43 -9.21
N SER A 64 -4.77 9.89 -10.29
CA SER A 64 -4.89 11.29 -10.77
C SER A 64 -6.31 11.72 -11.10
N SER A 65 -7.21 10.78 -11.40
CA SER A 65 -8.63 11.06 -11.72
C SER A 65 -9.55 10.97 -10.49
N GLY A 66 -9.00 10.82 -9.29
CA GLY A 66 -9.74 10.70 -8.05
C GLY A 66 -9.91 9.24 -7.56
N PRO A 67 -10.65 9.05 -6.47
CA PRO A 67 -10.83 7.74 -5.86
C PRO A 67 -11.85 6.87 -6.61
N ILE A 68 -11.59 5.57 -6.61
CA ILE A 68 -12.48 4.51 -7.07
C ILE A 68 -12.66 3.55 -5.88
N TYR A 69 -13.88 3.14 -5.63
CA TYR A 69 -14.25 2.30 -4.51
C TYR A 69 -14.65 0.90 -4.99
N GLY A 70 -14.20 -0.11 -4.27
CA GLY A 70 -14.49 -1.50 -4.51
C GLY A 70 -13.52 -2.21 -5.47
N TRP A 71 -13.28 -3.48 -5.18
CA TRP A 71 -12.35 -4.33 -5.94
C TRP A 71 -12.75 -4.47 -7.41
N LYS A 72 -14.04 -4.72 -7.66
CA LYS A 72 -14.55 -4.89 -9.03
C LYS A 72 -14.36 -3.63 -9.87
N ALA A 73 -14.70 -2.47 -9.34
CA ALA A 73 -14.56 -1.19 -10.05
C ALA A 73 -13.08 -0.87 -10.32
N THR A 74 -12.19 -1.17 -9.36
CA THR A 74 -10.74 -1.02 -9.52
C THR A 74 -10.21 -1.93 -10.63
N ARG A 75 -10.60 -3.20 -10.64
CA ARG A 75 -10.23 -4.17 -11.68
C ARG A 75 -10.73 -3.74 -13.06
N ASP A 76 -11.99 -3.33 -13.17
CA ASP A 76 -12.59 -2.91 -14.44
C ASP A 76 -11.88 -1.65 -14.99
N ARG A 77 -11.44 -0.73 -14.11
CA ARG A 77 -10.60 0.41 -14.48
C ARG A 77 -9.24 -0.04 -15.04
N TYR A 78 -8.55 -0.97 -14.37
CA TYR A 78 -7.28 -1.51 -14.86
C TYR A 78 -7.45 -2.16 -16.23
N LYS A 79 -8.45 -3.01 -16.42
CA LYS A 79 -8.74 -3.66 -17.71
C LYS A 79 -9.06 -2.66 -18.83
N LYS A 80 -9.76 -1.57 -18.51
CA LYS A 80 -10.06 -0.50 -19.48
C LYS A 80 -8.81 0.30 -19.85
N SER A 81 -8.00 0.70 -18.85
CA SER A 81 -6.83 1.56 -19.05
C SER A 81 -5.64 0.82 -19.68
N TYR A 82 -5.53 -0.46 -19.44
CA TYR A 82 -4.42 -1.32 -19.87
C TYR A 82 -4.89 -2.52 -20.68
N SER A 83 -5.76 -2.25 -21.66
CA SER A 83 -6.45 -3.26 -22.47
C SER A 83 -5.54 -4.05 -23.43
N THR A 84 -4.29 -3.64 -23.60
CA THR A 84 -3.31 -4.32 -24.46
C THR A 84 -1.95 -4.39 -23.81
N ARG A 85 -1.11 -5.36 -24.21
CA ARG A 85 0.29 -5.47 -23.75
C ARG A 85 1.12 -4.21 -24.04
N GLN A 86 0.81 -3.48 -25.10
CA GLN A 86 1.49 -2.22 -25.44
C GLN A 86 1.17 -1.11 -24.45
N LEU A 87 -0.09 -1.05 -23.97
CA LEU A 87 -0.53 -0.10 -22.95
C LEU A 87 -0.01 -0.49 -21.56
N MET A 88 0.08 -1.78 -21.26
CA MET A 88 0.64 -2.28 -20.00
C MET A 88 2.14 -1.98 -19.88
N GLY A 89 2.90 -2.24 -20.94
CA GLY A 89 4.35 -2.11 -20.88
C GLY A 89 5.00 -3.10 -19.92
N ILE A 90 6.17 -2.74 -19.40
CA ILE A 90 6.92 -3.48 -18.39
C ILE A 90 6.97 -2.65 -17.12
N LEU A 91 6.51 -3.22 -16.03
CA LEU A 91 6.43 -2.61 -14.71
C LEU A 91 7.62 -3.01 -13.86
N ASP A 92 8.19 -2.02 -13.19
CA ASP A 92 9.22 -2.19 -12.17
C ASP A 92 8.84 -1.41 -10.92
N PHE A 93 8.91 -2.05 -9.75
CA PHE A 93 8.64 -1.46 -8.45
C PHE A 93 9.93 -1.29 -7.65
N GLU A 94 10.07 -0.14 -7.02
CA GLU A 94 11.08 0.10 -6.01
C GLU A 94 10.39 0.33 -4.65
N ILE A 95 10.79 -0.45 -3.64
CA ILE A 95 10.25 -0.32 -2.29
C ILE A 95 11.11 0.67 -1.52
N LEU A 96 10.49 1.76 -1.06
CA LEU A 96 11.20 2.83 -0.35
C LEU A 96 11.10 2.66 1.17
N ASN A 97 9.94 2.25 1.67
CA ASN A 97 9.70 2.13 3.12
C ASN A 97 8.53 1.20 3.43
N ILE A 98 8.62 0.50 4.56
CA ILE A 98 7.49 -0.27 5.14
C ILE A 98 7.44 0.03 6.63
N ILE A 99 6.27 0.46 7.12
CA ILE A 99 6.02 0.71 8.53
C ILE A 99 4.83 -0.10 9.02
N SER A 100 4.90 -0.55 10.27
CA SER A 100 3.75 -1.13 10.96
C SER A 100 2.89 -0.02 11.54
N LEU A 101 1.58 -0.10 11.33
CA LEU A 101 0.59 0.76 11.97
C LEU A 101 -0.12 0.02 13.10
N SER A 102 -0.19 -1.32 13.03
CA SER A 102 -0.64 -2.25 14.06
C SER A 102 -0.18 -3.67 13.71
N ASP A 103 -0.52 -4.66 14.52
CA ASP A 103 -0.21 -6.08 14.26
C ASP A 103 -0.85 -6.62 12.96
N SER A 104 -1.90 -5.95 12.46
CA SER A 104 -2.66 -6.34 11.28
C SER A 104 -2.71 -5.27 10.18
N VAL A 105 -2.04 -4.13 10.36
CA VAL A 105 -2.03 -3.04 9.38
C VAL A 105 -0.61 -2.55 9.15
N ALA A 106 -0.20 -2.50 7.90
CA ALA A 106 1.08 -1.94 7.48
C ALA A 106 0.88 -0.91 6.35
N GLN A 107 1.82 0.02 6.24
CA GLN A 107 1.89 0.93 5.12
C GLN A 107 3.22 0.73 4.39
N LEU A 108 3.13 0.59 3.07
CA LEU A 108 4.29 0.52 2.19
C LEU A 108 4.30 1.73 1.27
N GLN A 109 5.45 2.37 1.15
CA GLN A 109 5.71 3.43 0.18
C GLN A 109 6.70 2.92 -0.85
N GLY A 110 6.43 3.19 -2.11
CA GLY A 110 7.29 2.79 -3.20
C GLY A 110 7.21 3.73 -4.39
N SER A 111 8.02 3.45 -5.38
CA SER A 111 7.95 4.07 -6.70
C SER A 111 7.68 2.99 -7.75
N PHE A 112 7.14 3.41 -8.88
CA PHE A 112 6.98 2.56 -10.04
C PHE A 112 7.57 3.22 -11.28
N TYR A 113 8.09 2.38 -12.17
CA TYR A 113 8.47 2.74 -13.52
C TYR A 113 7.76 1.79 -14.49
N LEU A 114 7.01 2.36 -15.42
CA LEU A 114 6.28 1.63 -16.44
C LEU A 114 6.86 1.97 -17.80
N LYS A 115 7.69 1.07 -18.33
CA LYS A 115 8.34 1.22 -19.63
C LYS A 115 7.39 0.82 -20.75
N ARG A 116 7.08 1.73 -21.64
CA ARG A 116 6.16 1.54 -22.78
C ARG A 116 6.79 1.99 -24.10
N LYS A 117 6.25 1.52 -25.22
CA LYS A 117 6.76 1.90 -26.54
C LYS A 117 6.46 3.36 -26.91
N MET A 118 5.33 3.91 -26.43
CA MET A 118 4.91 5.28 -26.77
C MET A 118 5.44 6.31 -25.79
N GLU A 119 5.17 6.11 -24.52
CA GLU A 119 5.55 7.03 -23.45
C GLU A 119 5.65 6.27 -22.13
N ASP A 120 6.81 6.40 -21.47
CA ASP A 120 7.02 5.82 -20.15
C ASP A 120 6.18 6.57 -19.11
N SER A 121 5.80 5.88 -18.06
CA SER A 121 5.14 6.49 -16.91
C SER A 121 5.87 6.11 -15.64
N ARG A 122 5.93 7.02 -14.70
CA ARG A 122 6.56 6.80 -13.39
C ARG A 122 5.83 7.56 -12.31
N GLY A 123 6.05 7.18 -11.08
CA GLY A 123 5.44 7.88 -9.96
C GLY A 123 5.69 7.17 -8.65
N PHE A 124 4.94 7.61 -7.66
CA PHE A 124 5.03 7.08 -6.31
C PHE A 124 3.69 6.52 -5.88
N PHE A 125 3.74 5.54 -4.99
CA PHE A 125 2.54 4.97 -4.41
C PHE A 125 2.68 4.79 -2.90
N THR A 126 1.54 4.83 -2.24
CA THR A 126 1.38 4.46 -0.84
C THR A 126 0.30 3.40 -0.76
N LEU A 127 0.66 2.21 -0.29
CA LEU A 127 -0.24 1.07 -0.12
C LEU A 127 -0.49 0.85 1.35
N THR A 128 -1.77 0.77 1.74
CA THR A 128 -2.16 0.27 3.05
C THR A 128 -2.51 -1.21 2.92
N TRP A 129 -1.82 -2.02 3.71
CA TRP A 129 -1.97 -3.46 3.76
C TRP A 129 -2.74 -3.87 5.01
N LEU A 130 -3.65 -4.82 4.86
CA LEU A 130 -4.43 -5.42 5.92
C LEU A 130 -4.15 -6.93 6.00
N LYS A 131 -3.88 -7.42 7.21
CA LYS A 131 -3.66 -8.85 7.46
C LYS A 131 -4.97 -9.52 7.83
N ILE A 132 -5.35 -10.53 7.06
CA ILE A 132 -6.55 -11.36 7.28
C ILE A 132 -6.11 -12.82 7.21
N GLU A 133 -6.40 -13.60 8.26
CA GLU A 133 -6.05 -15.03 8.33
C GLU A 133 -4.59 -15.29 7.93
N ASP A 134 -3.67 -14.51 8.52
CA ASP A 134 -2.22 -14.55 8.26
C ASP A 134 -1.78 -14.21 6.82
N GLN A 135 -2.68 -13.69 5.99
CA GLN A 135 -2.37 -13.20 4.64
C GLN A 135 -2.52 -11.68 4.55
N TRP A 136 -1.58 -11.04 3.84
CA TRP A 136 -1.59 -9.60 3.62
C TRP A 136 -2.26 -9.25 2.29
N PHE A 137 -3.14 -8.23 2.31
CA PHE A 137 -3.84 -7.70 1.14
C PHE A 137 -3.83 -6.17 1.14
N ILE A 138 -3.77 -5.58 -0.05
CA ILE A 138 -3.91 -4.14 -0.23
C ILE A 138 -5.39 -3.76 -0.04
N ILE A 139 -5.66 -2.84 0.91
CA ILE A 139 -7.00 -2.28 1.14
C ILE A 139 -7.11 -0.83 0.65
N SER A 140 -6.00 -0.13 0.53
CA SER A 140 -5.95 1.21 -0.04
C SER A 140 -4.69 1.38 -0.86
N ASP A 141 -4.84 1.99 -2.03
CA ASP A 141 -3.78 2.34 -2.96
C ASP A 141 -3.93 3.81 -3.34
N HIS A 142 -2.89 4.60 -3.07
CA HIS A 142 -2.80 5.97 -3.57
C HIS A 142 -1.57 6.08 -4.46
N THR A 143 -1.81 6.25 -5.74
CA THR A 143 -0.76 6.33 -6.77
C THR A 143 -0.78 7.69 -7.46
N SER A 144 0.35 8.40 -7.40
CA SER A 144 0.62 9.61 -8.18
C SER A 144 1.49 9.25 -9.38
N ALA A 145 1.02 9.56 -10.59
CA ALA A 145 1.78 9.34 -11.82
C ALA A 145 2.19 10.67 -12.45
N SER A 146 3.43 10.72 -12.96
CA SER A 146 3.91 11.78 -13.86
C SER A 146 4.21 11.18 -15.23
N HIS A 147 3.94 11.95 -16.25
CA HIS A 147 4.25 11.64 -17.64
C HIS A 147 5.43 12.48 -18.10
#